data_3c121f6ffab9c645657cc4883723b4e6
#
_entry.id   3c121f6ffab9c645657cc4883723b4e6
#
_cell.length_a   1.000
_cell.length_b   1.000
_cell.length_c   1.000
_cell.angle_alpha   90.00
_cell.angle_beta   90.00
_cell.angle_gamma   90.00
#
_symmetry.space_group_name_H-M   'P 1'
#
loop_
_entity.id
_entity.type
_entity.pdbx_description
1 polymer ?
#
loop_
_entity_poly.entity_id
_entity_poly.type
_entity_poly.pdbx_seq_one_letter_code
_entity_poly.pdbx_strand_id
1 'polypeptide(L)'
;AKPTAAQQEQVKHFLIDLCLPSKPINLHDFQSIARESMEKELKQKHLTLLAGGSGLYLQALIGGLNPPAVPPQKFLRNQLSKIGKAELHKILKCCDPLASEKIHPEDSIRIIRALEVFYATGQMFSTQKNLKPNPWRVLELGLNPDNLITRIQCRTNKMYKNGLIEETEGLIIKYGNDLQLLKTIGYGEARSIINGNINYEEALEI
;
A
#
# COMPACT_ATOMS: atom_id res chain seq x y z
N ALA A 1 12.08 -8.15 -3.14
CA ALA A 1 12.65 -7.47 -1.97
C ALA A 1 12.20 -8.07 -0.63
N LYS A 2 11.65 -9.26 -0.61
CA LYS A 2 11.32 -9.98 0.63
C LYS A 2 12.55 -10.72 1.19
N PRO A 3 12.56 -11.06 2.50
CA PRO A 3 13.61 -11.86 3.10
C PRO A 3 13.76 -13.21 2.42
N THR A 4 15.00 -13.68 2.30
CA THR A 4 15.27 -15.02 1.80
C THR A 4 14.82 -16.11 2.79
N ALA A 5 14.67 -17.36 2.34
CA ALA A 5 14.31 -18.47 3.21
C ALA A 5 15.29 -18.59 4.40
N ALA A 6 16.59 -18.49 4.18
CA ALA A 6 17.59 -18.52 5.24
C ALA A 6 17.46 -17.38 6.26
N GLN A 7 17.06 -16.19 5.83
CA GLN A 7 16.77 -15.07 6.76
C GLN A 7 15.48 -15.29 7.55
N GLN A 8 14.47 -15.92 6.94
CA GLN A 8 13.23 -16.25 7.63
C GLN A 8 13.41 -17.37 8.66
N GLU A 9 14.36 -18.26 8.46
CA GLU A 9 14.75 -19.29 9.45
C GLU A 9 15.46 -18.69 10.67
N GLN A 10 16.26 -17.63 10.47
CA GLN A 10 16.97 -16.95 11.58
C GLN A 10 16.02 -16.15 12.46
N VAL A 11 15.05 -15.48 11.84
CA VAL A 11 14.06 -14.64 12.55
C VAL A 11 12.68 -14.91 11.95
N LYS A 12 11.72 -15.26 12.81
CA LYS A 12 10.34 -15.47 12.38
C LYS A 12 9.75 -14.17 11.82
N HIS A 13 9.32 -14.25 10.56
CA HIS A 13 8.66 -13.16 9.86
C HIS A 13 7.16 -13.44 9.75
N PHE A 14 6.37 -12.38 9.90
CA PHE A 14 4.92 -12.43 9.74
C PHE A 14 4.49 -11.53 8.59
N LEU A 15 3.30 -11.72 8.08
CA LEU A 15 2.65 -10.89 7.07
C LEU A 15 3.39 -10.87 5.72
N ILE A 16 4.12 -11.94 5.42
CA ILE A 16 4.75 -12.18 4.12
C ILE A 16 3.87 -13.16 3.34
N ASP A 17 3.74 -12.94 2.04
CA ASP A 17 2.98 -13.80 1.12
C ASP A 17 1.50 -14.04 1.54
N LEU A 18 0.85 -13.00 2.08
CA LEU A 18 -0.54 -13.07 2.55
C LEU A 18 -1.57 -13.23 1.45
N CYS A 19 -1.26 -12.80 0.24
CA CYS A 19 -2.21 -12.77 -0.85
C CYS A 19 -1.53 -12.98 -2.21
N LEU A 20 -2.33 -13.39 -3.18
CA LEU A 20 -1.89 -13.48 -4.56
C LEU A 20 -1.79 -12.08 -5.18
N PRO A 21 -0.85 -11.85 -6.11
CA PRO A 21 -0.73 -10.58 -6.84
C PRO A 21 -2.04 -10.11 -7.51
N SER A 22 -2.87 -11.05 -7.96
CA SER A 22 -4.17 -10.78 -8.58
C SER A 22 -5.29 -10.43 -7.59
N LYS A 23 -5.09 -10.69 -6.29
CA LYS A 23 -6.06 -10.41 -5.22
C LYS A 23 -5.37 -9.69 -4.08
N PRO A 24 -5.00 -8.40 -4.25
CA PRO A 24 -4.33 -7.64 -3.20
C PRO A 24 -5.22 -7.49 -1.98
N ILE A 25 -4.61 -7.57 -0.81
CA ILE A 25 -5.28 -7.33 0.46
C ILE A 25 -5.60 -5.83 0.62
N ASN A 26 -6.77 -5.51 1.14
CA ASN A 26 -7.10 -4.14 1.49
C ASN A 26 -6.57 -3.78 2.90
N LEU A 27 -6.57 -2.49 3.22
CA LEU A 27 -6.01 -1.99 4.48
C LEU A 27 -6.74 -2.52 5.71
N HIS A 28 -8.07 -2.68 5.65
CA HIS A 28 -8.88 -3.18 6.76
C HIS A 28 -8.53 -4.64 7.09
N ASP A 29 -8.49 -5.50 6.07
CA ASP A 29 -8.16 -6.92 6.25
C ASP A 29 -6.71 -7.10 6.69
N PHE A 30 -5.78 -6.31 6.11
CA PHE A 30 -4.40 -6.28 6.56
C PHE A 30 -4.30 -5.91 8.05
N GLN A 31 -4.99 -4.85 8.48
CA GLN A 31 -5.00 -4.41 9.87
C GLN A 31 -5.49 -5.52 10.82
N SER A 32 -6.56 -6.22 10.45
CA SER A 32 -7.13 -7.31 11.24
C SER A 32 -6.13 -8.44 11.43
N ILE A 33 -5.56 -8.95 10.33
CA ILE A 33 -4.58 -10.07 10.36
C ILE A 33 -3.31 -9.64 11.11
N ALA A 34 -2.84 -8.42 10.89
CA ALA A 34 -1.63 -7.92 11.53
C ALA A 34 -1.82 -7.77 13.04
N ARG A 35 -2.94 -7.21 13.50
CA ARG A 35 -3.25 -7.07 14.92
C ARG A 35 -3.37 -8.42 15.62
N GLU A 36 -4.04 -9.38 15.01
CA GLU A 36 -4.13 -10.74 15.55
C GLU A 36 -2.74 -11.39 15.73
N SER A 37 -1.87 -11.24 14.71
CA SER A 37 -0.50 -11.75 14.76
C SER A 37 0.32 -11.06 15.86
N MET A 38 0.21 -9.72 15.98
CA MET A 38 0.90 -8.95 17.01
C MET A 38 0.43 -9.34 18.42
N GLU A 39 -0.88 -9.49 18.63
CA GLU A 39 -1.43 -9.87 19.93
C GLU A 39 -0.97 -11.27 20.38
N LYS A 40 -0.89 -12.22 19.45
CA LYS A 40 -0.35 -13.56 19.73
C LYS A 40 1.11 -13.51 20.18
N GLU A 41 1.95 -12.77 19.46
CA GLU A 41 3.38 -12.64 19.79
C GLU A 41 3.58 -11.85 21.10
N LEU A 42 2.83 -10.78 21.33
CA LEU A 42 2.90 -9.99 22.57
C LEU A 42 2.53 -10.82 23.80
N LYS A 43 1.55 -11.71 23.72
CA LYS A 43 1.19 -12.61 24.82
C LYS A 43 2.30 -13.62 25.14
N GLN A 44 3.07 -14.03 24.13
CA GLN A 44 4.12 -15.05 24.29
C GLN A 44 5.50 -14.42 24.64
N LYS A 45 5.85 -13.32 23.99
CA LYS A 45 7.20 -12.74 24.02
C LYS A 45 7.29 -11.35 24.63
N HIS A 46 6.15 -10.75 25.00
CA HIS A 46 6.04 -9.40 25.57
C HIS A 46 6.59 -8.25 24.69
N LEU A 47 7.12 -8.57 23.53
CA LEU A 47 7.66 -7.61 22.56
C LEU A 47 7.37 -8.06 21.13
N THR A 48 6.99 -7.11 20.28
CA THR A 48 6.83 -7.31 18.84
C THR A 48 7.56 -6.21 18.09
N LEU A 49 8.36 -6.56 17.10
CA LEU A 49 9.03 -5.63 16.22
C LEU A 49 8.22 -5.45 14.93
N LEU A 50 7.79 -4.22 14.67
CA LEU A 50 7.15 -3.85 13.43
C LEU A 50 8.16 -3.11 12.54
N ALA A 51 8.57 -3.73 11.42
CA ALA A 51 9.52 -3.15 10.48
C ALA A 51 8.83 -2.83 9.15
N GLY A 52 8.97 -1.60 8.67
CA GLY A 52 8.39 -1.20 7.40
C GLY A 52 8.52 0.30 7.10
N GLY A 53 8.22 0.68 5.85
CA GLY A 53 8.26 2.07 5.38
C GLY A 53 6.89 2.60 4.91
N SER A 54 5.83 1.79 4.91
CA SER A 54 4.49 2.23 4.49
C SER A 54 3.78 2.96 5.62
N GLY A 55 3.80 4.29 5.58
CA GLY A 55 3.17 5.13 6.61
C GLY A 55 1.70 4.82 6.85
N LEU A 56 0.94 4.47 5.80
CA LEU A 56 -0.47 4.11 5.91
C LEU A 56 -0.68 2.82 6.73
N TYR A 57 0.17 1.82 6.53
CA TYR A 57 0.11 0.56 7.29
C TYR A 57 0.55 0.78 8.74
N LEU A 58 1.60 1.57 8.96
CA LEU A 58 2.04 1.93 10.30
C LEU A 58 0.93 2.70 11.04
N GLN A 59 0.32 3.71 10.43
CA GLN A 59 -0.80 4.44 11.03
C GLN A 59 -2.01 3.55 11.33
N ALA A 60 -2.31 2.56 10.49
CA ALA A 60 -3.39 1.62 10.74
C ALA A 60 -3.09 0.72 11.95
N LEU A 61 -1.85 0.35 12.17
CA LEU A 61 -1.48 -0.56 13.26
C LEU A 61 -1.23 0.17 14.58
N ILE A 62 -0.45 1.24 14.56
CA ILE A 62 0.04 1.93 15.77
C ILE A 62 -0.51 3.34 15.94
N GLY A 63 -0.96 4.00 14.87
CA GLY A 63 -1.53 5.36 14.90
C GLY A 63 -3.03 5.41 15.16
N GLY A 64 -3.67 4.28 15.41
CA GLY A 64 -5.11 4.22 15.71
C GLY A 64 -6.04 4.45 14.50
N LEU A 65 -5.51 4.57 13.28
CA LEU A 65 -6.32 4.72 12.09
C LEU A 65 -7.22 3.48 11.90
N ASN A 66 -8.53 3.71 11.89
CA ASN A 66 -9.52 2.68 11.62
C ASN A 66 -10.18 2.94 10.26
N PRO A 67 -9.74 2.24 9.18
CA PRO A 67 -10.31 2.45 7.86
C PRO A 67 -11.76 1.98 7.81
N PRO A 68 -12.65 2.67 7.06
CA PRO A 68 -14.02 2.20 6.85
C PRO A 68 -14.03 0.78 6.27
N ALA A 69 -14.85 -0.10 6.85
CA ALA A 69 -15.00 -1.51 6.44
C ALA A 69 -15.81 -1.67 5.15
N VAL A 70 -15.51 -0.87 4.13
CA VAL A 70 -16.16 -0.89 2.81
C VAL A 70 -15.19 -1.48 1.80
N PRO A 71 -15.51 -2.66 1.23
CA PRO A 71 -14.67 -3.26 0.19
C PRO A 71 -14.67 -2.42 -1.09
N PRO A 72 -13.61 -2.50 -1.90
CA PRO A 72 -13.53 -1.79 -3.17
C PRO A 72 -14.67 -2.18 -4.13
N GLN A 73 -15.46 -1.19 -4.57
CA GLN A 73 -16.56 -1.39 -5.51
C GLN A 73 -16.12 -1.05 -6.93
N LYS A 74 -15.61 -2.04 -7.65
CA LYS A 74 -15.00 -1.87 -8.99
C LYS A 74 -15.92 -1.15 -9.98
N PHE A 75 -17.21 -1.51 -10.00
CA PHE A 75 -18.17 -0.91 -10.91
C PHE A 75 -18.36 0.59 -10.63
N LEU A 76 -18.61 0.95 -9.37
CA LEU A 76 -18.76 2.34 -8.96
C LEU A 76 -17.49 3.15 -9.23
N ARG A 77 -16.30 2.61 -8.93
CA ARG A 77 -15.02 3.26 -9.24
C ARG A 77 -14.85 3.53 -10.71
N ASN A 78 -15.21 2.58 -11.56
CA ASN A 78 -15.17 2.76 -13.02
C ASN A 78 -16.14 3.84 -13.51
N GLN A 79 -17.31 3.96 -12.92
CA GLN A 79 -18.22 5.03 -13.25
C GLN A 79 -17.69 6.40 -12.81
N LEU A 80 -17.25 6.51 -11.56
CA LEU A 80 -16.71 7.74 -11.00
C LEU A 80 -15.42 8.18 -11.70
N SER A 81 -14.56 7.25 -12.12
CA SER A 81 -13.31 7.59 -12.83
C SER A 81 -13.49 8.22 -14.20
N LYS A 82 -14.69 8.11 -14.79
CA LYS A 82 -15.05 8.75 -16.05
C LYS A 82 -15.50 10.21 -15.88
N ILE A 83 -15.76 10.62 -14.64
CA ILE A 83 -16.15 11.98 -14.31
C ILE A 83 -14.89 12.84 -14.17
N GLY A 84 -14.90 14.08 -14.68
CA GLY A 84 -13.79 15.00 -14.53
C GLY A 84 -13.48 15.31 -13.06
N LYS A 85 -12.20 15.57 -12.74
CA LYS A 85 -11.75 15.79 -11.35
C LYS A 85 -12.49 16.92 -10.65
N ALA A 86 -12.72 18.02 -11.34
CA ALA A 86 -13.45 19.17 -10.81
C ALA A 86 -14.90 18.81 -10.43
N GLU A 87 -15.56 18.04 -11.28
CA GLU A 87 -16.94 17.59 -11.03
C GLU A 87 -17.00 16.57 -9.89
N LEU A 88 -16.04 15.63 -9.84
CA LEU A 88 -15.91 14.70 -8.71
C LEU A 88 -15.76 15.43 -7.37
N HIS A 89 -14.93 16.50 -7.35
CA HIS A 89 -14.73 17.27 -6.13
C HIS A 89 -15.98 18.07 -5.75
N LYS A 90 -16.77 18.58 -6.71
CA LYS A 90 -18.07 19.21 -6.45
C LYS A 90 -19.07 18.20 -5.84
N ILE A 91 -19.13 16.97 -6.39
CA ILE A 91 -19.97 15.90 -5.85
C ILE A 91 -19.55 15.60 -4.41
N LEU A 92 -18.25 15.47 -4.15
CA LEU A 92 -17.74 15.25 -2.79
C LEU A 92 -18.14 16.40 -1.85
N LYS A 93 -18.03 17.64 -2.30
CA LYS A 93 -18.42 18.82 -1.51
C LYS A 93 -19.90 18.79 -1.11
N CYS A 94 -20.78 18.29 -1.98
CA CYS A 94 -22.20 18.14 -1.66
C CYS A 94 -22.45 16.99 -0.69
N CYS A 95 -21.73 15.86 -0.81
CA CYS A 95 -21.93 14.67 0.01
C CYS A 95 -21.20 14.72 1.36
N ASP A 96 -20.01 15.30 1.39
CA ASP A 96 -19.13 15.37 2.57
C ASP A 96 -18.26 16.63 2.49
N PRO A 97 -18.78 17.79 2.91
CA PRO A 97 -18.06 19.07 2.89
C PRO A 97 -16.72 19.01 3.63
N LEU A 98 -16.69 18.37 4.81
CA LEU A 98 -15.47 18.27 5.63
C LEU A 98 -14.37 17.41 4.97
N ALA A 99 -14.75 16.37 4.24
CA ALA A 99 -13.81 15.60 3.46
C ALA A 99 -13.30 16.43 2.26
N SER A 100 -14.16 17.22 1.61
CA SER A 100 -13.79 18.04 0.47
C SER A 100 -12.78 19.14 0.82
N GLU A 101 -12.79 19.66 2.03
CA GLU A 101 -11.80 20.64 2.51
C GLU A 101 -10.41 20.01 2.73
N LYS A 102 -10.35 18.71 3.04
CA LYS A 102 -9.11 18.00 3.37
C LYS A 102 -8.50 17.24 2.19
N ILE A 103 -9.30 16.95 1.16
CA ILE A 103 -8.87 16.20 -0.02
C ILE A 103 -8.67 17.18 -1.16
N HIS A 104 -7.45 17.21 -1.67
CA HIS A 104 -7.12 18.11 -2.79
C HIS A 104 -7.97 17.78 -4.03
N PRO A 105 -8.49 18.78 -4.80
CA PRO A 105 -9.34 18.54 -5.97
C PRO A 105 -8.72 17.64 -7.04
N GLU A 106 -7.39 17.62 -7.15
CA GLU A 106 -6.66 16.77 -8.09
C GLU A 106 -6.48 15.32 -7.61
N ASP A 107 -6.76 15.01 -6.33
CA ASP A 107 -6.63 13.67 -5.77
C ASP A 107 -7.90 12.83 -6.02
N SER A 108 -8.09 12.46 -7.27
CA SER A 108 -9.25 11.68 -7.70
C SER A 108 -9.36 10.33 -6.96
N ILE A 109 -8.23 9.72 -6.58
CA ILE A 109 -8.21 8.43 -5.87
C ILE A 109 -8.86 8.57 -4.51
N ARG A 110 -8.51 9.60 -3.73
CA ARG A 110 -9.12 9.85 -2.42
C ARG A 110 -10.53 10.34 -2.53
N ILE A 111 -10.86 11.16 -3.53
CA ILE A 111 -12.23 11.63 -3.79
C ILE A 111 -13.13 10.43 -4.08
N ILE A 112 -12.75 9.56 -5.02
CA ILE A 112 -13.50 8.35 -5.37
C ILE A 112 -13.67 7.45 -4.15
N ARG A 113 -12.64 7.30 -3.31
CA ARG A 113 -12.74 6.51 -2.09
C ARG A 113 -13.75 7.09 -1.09
N ALA A 114 -13.75 8.39 -0.89
CA ALA A 114 -14.71 9.05 0.00
C ALA A 114 -16.15 8.89 -0.51
N LEU A 115 -16.38 9.07 -1.79
CA LEU A 115 -17.68 8.86 -2.43
C LEU A 115 -18.11 7.37 -2.37
N GLU A 116 -17.20 6.45 -2.62
CA GLU A 116 -17.44 5.00 -2.51
C GLU A 116 -17.97 4.63 -1.11
N VAL A 117 -17.34 5.17 -0.06
CA VAL A 117 -17.78 4.94 1.32
C VAL A 117 -19.15 5.56 1.57
N PHE A 118 -19.37 6.78 1.11
CA PHE A 118 -20.66 7.46 1.23
C PHE A 118 -21.79 6.69 0.54
N TYR A 119 -21.60 6.29 -0.71
CA TYR A 119 -22.62 5.54 -1.47
C TYR A 119 -22.87 4.14 -0.91
N ALA A 120 -21.85 3.51 -0.30
CA ALA A 120 -21.99 2.18 0.28
C ALA A 120 -22.67 2.18 1.66
N THR A 121 -22.51 3.25 2.45
CA THR A 121 -22.92 3.27 3.86
C THR A 121 -23.98 4.32 4.17
N GLY A 122 -24.22 5.28 3.29
CA GLY A 122 -25.06 6.45 3.56
C GLY A 122 -24.45 7.43 4.57
N GLN A 123 -23.19 7.21 5.01
CA GLN A 123 -22.52 8.05 6.02
C GLN A 123 -21.32 8.77 5.42
N MET A 124 -21.08 10.00 5.88
CA MET A 124 -19.93 10.79 5.44
C MET A 124 -18.61 10.07 5.77
N PHE A 125 -17.68 10.07 4.83
CA PHE A 125 -16.33 9.52 5.03
C PHE A 125 -15.58 10.23 6.15
N SER A 126 -15.77 11.54 6.28
CA SER A 126 -15.16 12.36 7.34
C SER A 126 -15.58 11.94 8.75
N THR A 127 -16.81 11.45 8.93
CA THR A 127 -17.33 11.00 10.24
C THR A 127 -16.87 9.58 10.60
N GLN A 128 -16.47 8.78 9.61
CA GLN A 128 -16.05 7.39 9.83
C GLN A 128 -14.55 7.24 10.17
N LYS A 129 -13.78 8.31 10.14
CA LYS A 129 -12.39 8.33 10.61
C LYS A 129 -12.33 8.32 12.14
N ASN A 130 -12.64 7.19 12.74
CA ASN A 130 -12.49 7.01 14.16
C ASN A 130 -11.04 6.60 14.46
N LEU A 131 -10.27 7.50 15.05
CA LEU A 131 -8.99 7.16 15.69
C LEU A 131 -9.32 6.40 16.97
N LYS A 132 -9.00 5.13 17.03
CA LYS A 132 -9.06 4.36 18.26
C LYS A 132 -7.70 4.42 18.96
N PRO A 133 -7.68 4.67 20.28
CA PRO A 133 -6.42 4.62 21.03
C PRO A 133 -5.71 3.30 20.79
N ASN A 134 -4.40 3.37 20.61
CA ASN A 134 -3.60 2.17 20.51
C ASN A 134 -3.53 1.46 21.88
N PRO A 135 -3.83 0.16 21.96
CA PRO A 135 -3.79 -0.56 23.23
C PRO A 135 -2.37 -0.86 23.72
N TRP A 136 -1.37 -0.66 22.87
CA TRP A 136 0.02 -0.98 23.18
C TRP A 136 0.86 0.28 23.42
N ARG A 137 1.92 0.12 24.22
CA ARG A 137 3.01 1.09 24.26
C ARG A 137 3.87 0.92 23.03
N VAL A 138 4.15 1.99 22.31
CA VAL A 138 4.92 1.99 21.05
C VAL A 138 6.14 2.87 21.21
N LEU A 139 7.30 2.32 20.81
CA LEU A 139 8.53 3.09 20.60
C LEU A 139 8.76 3.14 19.08
N GLU A 140 8.69 4.34 18.50
CA GLU A 140 8.98 4.56 17.09
C GLU A 140 10.42 4.95 16.89
N LEU A 141 11.14 4.21 16.04
CA LEU A 141 12.53 4.45 15.69
C LEU A 141 12.66 4.69 14.20
N GLY A 142 13.21 5.84 13.82
CA GLY A 142 13.50 6.17 12.42
C GLY A 142 14.96 5.87 12.08
N LEU A 143 15.21 5.32 10.90
CA LEU A 143 16.54 5.12 10.35
C LEU A 143 16.80 6.15 9.25
N ASN A 144 17.79 6.99 9.44
CA ASN A 144 18.23 7.98 8.45
C ASN A 144 19.76 7.92 8.28
N PRO A 145 20.30 6.91 7.60
CA PRO A 145 21.72 6.77 7.40
C PRO A 145 22.27 7.81 6.41
N ASP A 146 23.46 8.37 6.68
CA ASP A 146 24.11 9.36 5.82
C ASP A 146 24.35 8.88 4.39
N ASN A 147 24.50 7.57 4.19
CA ASN A 147 24.73 6.93 2.90
C ASN A 147 23.44 6.32 2.27
N LEU A 148 22.27 6.91 2.55
CA LEU A 148 20.98 6.38 2.11
C LEU A 148 20.92 6.17 0.59
N ILE A 149 21.33 7.16 -0.20
CA ILE A 149 21.31 7.09 -1.66
C ILE A 149 22.17 5.91 -2.17
N THR A 150 23.40 5.78 -1.67
CA THR A 150 24.29 4.68 -2.04
C THR A 150 23.68 3.31 -1.71
N ARG A 151 23.00 3.20 -0.55
CA ARG A 151 22.31 1.96 -0.15
C ARG A 151 21.14 1.65 -1.07
N ILE A 152 20.36 2.65 -1.48
CA ILE A 152 19.27 2.50 -2.44
C ILE A 152 19.83 2.00 -3.77
N GLN A 153 20.84 2.65 -4.33
CA GLN A 153 21.49 2.25 -5.59
C GLN A 153 22.02 0.82 -5.53
N CYS A 154 22.76 0.47 -4.46
CA CYS A 154 23.25 -0.89 -4.27
C CYS A 154 22.13 -1.92 -4.20
N ARG A 155 21.03 -1.59 -3.52
CA ARG A 155 19.85 -2.45 -3.41
C ARG A 155 19.15 -2.63 -4.75
N THR A 156 18.93 -1.55 -5.48
CA THR A 156 18.30 -1.57 -6.80
C THR A 156 19.11 -2.42 -7.77
N ASN A 157 20.42 -2.18 -7.85
CA ASN A 157 21.31 -3.00 -8.66
C ASN A 157 21.25 -4.49 -8.32
N LYS A 158 21.20 -4.83 -7.01
CA LYS A 158 21.06 -6.22 -6.58
C LYS A 158 19.70 -6.82 -6.98
N MET A 159 18.62 -6.06 -6.91
CA MET A 159 17.29 -6.54 -7.31
C MET A 159 17.27 -6.90 -8.80
N TYR A 160 17.78 -6.03 -9.65
CA TYR A 160 17.89 -6.31 -11.09
C TYR A 160 18.78 -7.52 -11.40
N LYS A 161 19.98 -7.57 -10.79
CA LYS A 161 20.89 -8.72 -10.96
C LYS A 161 20.32 -10.05 -10.47
N ASN A 162 19.41 -10.00 -9.51
CA ASN A 162 18.74 -11.17 -8.94
C ASN A 162 17.44 -11.55 -9.66
N GLY A 163 17.19 -11.03 -10.85
CA GLY A 163 16.10 -11.50 -11.71
C GLY A 163 14.80 -10.72 -11.57
N LEU A 164 14.83 -9.42 -11.24
CA LEU A 164 13.61 -8.61 -11.15
C LEU A 164 12.88 -8.50 -12.50
N ILE A 165 13.63 -8.48 -13.62
CA ILE A 165 13.04 -8.41 -14.97
C ILE A 165 12.32 -9.72 -15.29
N GLU A 166 12.97 -10.84 -15.05
CA GLU A 166 12.44 -12.19 -15.29
C GLU A 166 11.24 -12.48 -14.39
N GLU A 167 11.29 -12.05 -13.12
CA GLU A 167 10.13 -12.11 -12.21
C GLU A 167 8.96 -11.30 -12.76
N THR A 168 9.21 -10.09 -13.25
CA THR A 168 8.19 -9.19 -13.82
C THR A 168 7.58 -9.80 -15.08
N GLU A 169 8.38 -10.34 -15.96
CA GLU A 169 7.91 -11.04 -17.17
C GLU A 169 7.03 -12.25 -16.82
N GLY A 170 7.45 -13.06 -15.87
CA GLY A 170 6.65 -14.17 -15.35
C GLY A 170 5.31 -13.74 -14.75
N LEU A 171 5.26 -12.58 -14.09
CA LEU A 171 4.01 -12.01 -13.58
C LEU A 171 3.11 -11.52 -14.71
N ILE A 172 3.66 -10.90 -15.74
CA ILE A 172 2.92 -10.45 -16.93
C ILE A 172 2.30 -11.65 -17.65
N ILE A 173 3.08 -12.71 -17.89
CA ILE A 173 2.60 -13.94 -18.54
C ILE A 173 1.47 -14.57 -17.72
N LYS A 174 1.61 -14.64 -16.40
CA LYS A 174 0.65 -15.35 -15.55
C LYS A 174 -0.61 -14.56 -15.24
N TYR A 175 -0.54 -13.24 -15.09
CA TYR A 175 -1.63 -12.41 -14.58
C TYR A 175 -2.06 -11.28 -15.52
N GLY A 176 -1.35 -11.08 -16.62
CA GLY A 176 -1.58 -10.00 -17.58
C GLY A 176 -0.87 -8.70 -17.24
N ASN A 177 -0.77 -7.82 -18.22
CA ASN A 177 -0.05 -6.55 -18.14
C ASN A 177 -0.74 -5.47 -17.29
N ASP A 178 -2.03 -5.64 -16.98
CA ASP A 178 -2.83 -4.70 -16.18
C ASP A 178 -2.76 -4.95 -14.67
N LEU A 179 -1.92 -5.90 -14.24
CA LEU A 179 -1.75 -6.22 -12.84
C LEU A 179 -1.31 -4.98 -12.04
N GLN A 180 -2.05 -4.64 -10.98
CA GLN A 180 -1.80 -3.45 -10.17
C GLN A 180 -0.38 -3.41 -9.56
N LEU A 181 0.18 -4.57 -9.23
CA LEU A 181 1.54 -4.71 -8.72
C LEU A 181 2.58 -4.15 -9.70
N LEU A 182 2.37 -4.31 -11.01
CA LEU A 182 3.27 -3.83 -12.06
C LEU A 182 3.30 -2.29 -12.21
N LYS A 183 2.53 -1.57 -11.39
CA LYS A 183 2.57 -0.10 -11.31
C LYS A 183 3.38 0.39 -10.12
N THR A 184 3.94 -0.51 -9.32
CA THR A 184 4.74 -0.15 -8.15
C THR A 184 6.22 0.02 -8.53
N ILE A 185 6.94 0.78 -7.70
CA ILE A 185 8.38 1.03 -7.87
C ILE A 185 9.15 -0.29 -8.01
N GLY A 186 10.04 -0.36 -8.96
CA GLY A 186 10.81 -1.53 -9.33
C GLY A 186 10.14 -2.36 -10.42
N TYR A 187 8.89 -2.79 -10.20
CA TYR A 187 8.13 -3.52 -11.23
C TYR A 187 7.70 -2.64 -12.39
N GLY A 188 7.37 -1.36 -12.14
CA GLY A 188 7.00 -0.39 -13.17
C GLY A 188 8.14 -0.17 -14.16
N GLU A 189 9.33 0.05 -13.66
CA GLU A 189 10.55 0.24 -14.43
C GLU A 189 10.96 -1.04 -15.17
N ALA A 190 10.94 -2.20 -14.48
CA ALA A 190 11.21 -3.49 -15.13
C ALA A 190 10.22 -3.79 -16.26
N ARG A 191 8.93 -3.48 -16.09
CA ARG A 191 7.94 -3.58 -17.16
C ARG A 191 8.23 -2.63 -18.32
N SER A 192 8.71 -1.43 -18.04
CA SER A 192 9.09 -0.46 -19.08
C SER A 192 10.29 -0.95 -19.90
N ILE A 193 11.24 -1.64 -19.28
CA ILE A 193 12.34 -2.32 -19.98
C ILE A 193 11.80 -3.43 -20.89
N ILE A 194 10.93 -4.31 -20.37
CA ILE A 194 10.32 -5.41 -21.14
C ILE A 194 9.56 -4.88 -22.36
N ASN A 195 8.87 -3.75 -22.21
CA ASN A 195 8.13 -3.10 -23.30
C ASN A 195 9.02 -2.29 -24.26
N GLY A 196 10.32 -2.18 -24.01
CA GLY A 196 11.27 -1.41 -24.84
C GLY A 196 11.14 0.12 -24.70
N ASN A 197 10.48 0.60 -23.66
CA ASN A 197 10.26 2.04 -23.44
C ASN A 197 11.48 2.75 -22.84
N ILE A 198 12.25 2.04 -22.02
CA ILE A 198 13.48 2.49 -21.38
C ILE A 198 14.52 1.39 -21.42
N ASN A 199 15.81 1.76 -21.34
CA ASN A 199 16.89 0.80 -21.19
C ASN A 199 17.20 0.51 -19.70
N TYR A 200 18.13 -0.42 -19.47
CA TYR A 200 18.50 -0.84 -18.12
C TYR A 200 19.14 0.30 -17.30
N GLU A 201 19.97 1.12 -17.93
CA GLU A 201 20.66 2.22 -17.26
C GLU A 201 19.68 3.32 -16.84
N GLU A 202 18.75 3.69 -17.72
CA GLU A 202 17.67 4.62 -17.43
C GLU A 202 16.79 4.14 -16.27
N ALA A 203 16.50 2.84 -16.19
CA ALA A 203 15.71 2.29 -15.10
C ALA A 203 16.42 2.31 -13.73
N LEU A 204 17.74 2.42 -13.69
CA LEU A 204 18.51 2.56 -12.45
C LEU A 204 18.59 4.00 -11.95
N GLU A 205 18.36 4.99 -12.84
CA GLU A 205 18.39 6.41 -12.52
C GLU A 205 17.04 6.96 -12.03
N ILE A 206 15.93 6.27 -12.31
CA ILE A 206 14.58 6.62 -11.88
C ILE A 206 14.38 6.26 -10.40
#